data_afd0d610908f16c37664ee8c77102287
#
_entry.id   afd0d610908f16c37664ee8c77102287
#
_cell.length_a   1.000
_cell.length_b   1.000
_cell.length_c   1.000
_cell.angle_alpha   90.00
_cell.angle_beta   90.00
_cell.angle_gamma   90.00
#
_symmetry.space_group_name_H-M   'P 1'
#
loop_
_entity.id
_entity.type
_entity.pdbx_description
1 polymer ?
#
loop_
_entity_poly.entity_id
_entity_poly.type
_entity_poly.pdbx_seq_one_letter_code
_entity_poly.pdbx_strand_id
1 'polypeptide(L)'
;MKVLIVEDTKTIANLLQVYLMGWGLEFFDATNGVVGLQRAREVRPDLIISDVQMPEMDGFALCAAIRGDPKLHDTPFMLLTSLKDDASRQKGKLVGASAFLNKPVSVDELRERVRELLRLPAKSPTGR
;
A
#
# COMPACT_ATOMS: atom_id res chain seq x y z
N MET A 1 -0.14 -4.47 14.03
CA MET A 1 -0.36 -3.37 13.06
C MET A 1 -1.21 -3.82 11.90
N LYS A 2 -2.01 -2.93 11.38
CA LYS A 2 -2.98 -3.23 10.32
C LYS A 2 -2.49 -2.71 8.99
N VAL A 3 -2.54 -3.57 7.97
CA VAL A 3 -2.15 -3.22 6.60
C VAL A 3 -3.34 -3.45 5.68
N LEU A 4 -3.74 -2.41 4.95
CA LEU A 4 -4.80 -2.51 3.95
C LEU A 4 -4.17 -2.65 2.58
N ILE A 5 -4.51 -3.71 1.86
CA ILE A 5 -4.02 -3.94 0.51
C ILE A 5 -5.17 -3.71 -0.47
N VAL A 6 -5.00 -2.75 -1.37
CA VAL A 6 -6.00 -2.39 -2.37
C VAL A 6 -5.49 -2.88 -3.72
N GLU A 7 -6.09 -3.95 -4.21
CA GLU A 7 -5.63 -4.67 -5.39
C GLU A 7 -6.81 -5.43 -6.00
N ASP A 8 -7.06 -5.24 -7.29
CA ASP A 8 -8.21 -5.87 -7.93
C ASP A 8 -7.98 -7.35 -8.25
N THR A 9 -6.75 -7.83 -8.19
CA THR A 9 -6.41 -9.23 -8.45
C THR A 9 -6.15 -9.94 -7.13
N LYS A 10 -7.03 -10.86 -6.77
CA LYS A 10 -6.94 -11.58 -5.48
C LYS A 10 -5.62 -12.32 -5.32
N THR A 11 -5.13 -12.93 -6.39
CA THR A 11 -3.86 -13.65 -6.36
C THR A 11 -2.71 -12.73 -5.98
N ILE A 12 -2.67 -11.51 -6.55
CA ILE A 12 -1.63 -10.54 -6.23
C ILE A 12 -1.77 -10.07 -4.78
N ALA A 13 -2.99 -9.81 -4.33
CA ALA A 13 -3.22 -9.39 -2.94
C ALA A 13 -2.73 -10.46 -1.96
N ASN A 14 -3.02 -11.72 -2.24
CA ASN A 14 -2.56 -12.83 -1.39
C ASN A 14 -1.04 -12.95 -1.40
N LEU A 15 -0.42 -12.75 -2.56
CA LEU A 15 1.03 -12.83 -2.70
C LEU A 15 1.72 -11.74 -1.85
N LEU A 16 1.18 -10.54 -1.86
CA LEU A 16 1.73 -9.45 -1.05
C LEU A 16 1.67 -9.80 0.44
N GLN A 17 0.59 -10.43 0.89
CA GLN A 17 0.49 -10.87 2.27
C GLN A 17 1.59 -11.89 2.61
N VAL A 18 1.82 -12.83 1.70
CA VAL A 18 2.88 -13.84 1.90
C VAL A 18 4.24 -13.16 1.99
N TYR A 19 4.50 -12.19 1.13
CA TYR A 19 5.78 -11.47 1.13
C TYR A 19 6.01 -10.72 2.44
N LEU A 20 4.96 -10.36 3.15
CA LEU A 20 5.06 -9.57 4.38
C LEU A 20 4.82 -10.39 5.65
N MET A 21 4.89 -11.70 5.55
CA MET A 21 4.75 -12.58 6.72
C MET A 21 5.92 -12.40 7.68
N GLY A 22 5.69 -12.69 8.94
CA GLY A 22 6.73 -12.75 9.96
C GLY A 22 6.71 -11.61 10.96
N TRP A 23 6.02 -10.51 10.69
CA TRP A 23 5.93 -9.38 11.63
C TRP A 23 4.62 -9.37 12.43
N GLY A 24 3.75 -10.36 12.20
CA GLY A 24 2.47 -10.37 12.91
C GLY A 24 1.49 -9.31 12.44
N LEU A 25 1.60 -8.89 11.17
CA LEU A 25 0.71 -7.87 10.62
C LEU A 25 -0.68 -8.45 10.39
N GLU A 26 -1.69 -7.62 10.62
CA GLU A 26 -3.08 -7.98 10.33
C GLU A 26 -3.45 -7.36 8.98
N PHE A 27 -3.91 -8.19 8.06
CA PHE A 27 -4.18 -7.75 6.69
C PHE A 27 -5.66 -7.60 6.41
N PHE A 28 -5.99 -6.53 5.69
CA PHE A 28 -7.32 -6.26 5.16
C PHE A 28 -7.16 -6.01 3.67
N ASP A 29 -8.17 -6.30 2.87
CA ASP A 29 -8.07 -6.06 1.44
C ASP A 29 -9.31 -5.36 0.89
N ALA A 30 -9.13 -4.77 -0.29
CA ALA A 30 -10.19 -4.14 -1.06
C ALA A 30 -9.86 -4.30 -2.53
N THR A 31 -10.88 -4.38 -3.37
CA THR A 31 -10.69 -4.70 -4.79
C THR A 31 -10.60 -3.48 -5.69
N ASN A 32 -10.90 -2.29 -5.18
CA ASN A 32 -10.76 -1.05 -5.93
C ASN A 32 -10.61 0.12 -4.96
N GLY A 33 -10.37 1.31 -5.51
CA GLY A 33 -10.13 2.49 -4.68
C GLY A 33 -11.35 2.96 -3.89
N VAL A 34 -12.55 2.78 -4.43
CA VAL A 34 -13.77 3.18 -3.71
C VAL A 34 -13.95 2.34 -2.46
N VAL A 35 -13.86 1.02 -2.61
CA VAL A 35 -13.92 0.09 -1.49
C VAL A 35 -12.72 0.31 -0.56
N GLY A 36 -11.55 0.59 -1.13
CA GLY A 36 -10.34 0.87 -0.36
C GLY A 36 -10.50 2.05 0.57
N LEU A 37 -11.08 3.15 0.09
CA LEU A 37 -11.32 4.33 0.92
C LEU A 37 -12.30 4.00 2.05
N GLN A 38 -13.37 3.29 1.72
CA GLN A 38 -14.36 2.87 2.71
C GLN A 38 -13.73 2.00 3.80
N ARG A 39 -12.93 1.00 3.38
CA ARG A 39 -12.24 0.11 4.32
C ARG A 39 -11.25 0.87 5.19
N ALA A 40 -10.51 1.81 4.60
CA ALA A 40 -9.55 2.61 5.35
C ALA A 40 -10.23 3.40 6.47
N ARG A 41 -11.41 3.94 6.19
CA ARG A 41 -12.16 4.67 7.21
C ARG A 41 -12.65 3.78 8.33
N GLU A 42 -13.01 2.54 8.01
CA GLU A 42 -13.48 1.55 8.99
C GLU A 42 -12.34 1.01 9.84
N VAL A 43 -11.27 0.60 9.17
CA VAL A 43 -10.17 -0.16 9.79
C VAL A 43 -9.12 0.75 10.42
N ARG A 44 -8.89 1.91 9.82
CA ARG A 44 -7.81 2.84 10.16
C ARG A 44 -6.46 2.12 10.18
N PRO A 45 -6.00 1.70 8.99
CA PRO A 45 -4.76 0.92 8.91
C PRO A 45 -3.53 1.75 9.25
N ASP A 46 -2.46 1.06 9.59
CA ASP A 46 -1.16 1.68 9.82
C ASP A 46 -0.41 1.90 8.51
N LEU A 47 -0.81 1.18 7.47
CA LEU A 47 -0.20 1.30 6.14
C LEU A 47 -1.23 0.89 5.10
N ILE A 48 -1.25 1.62 3.98
CA ILE A 48 -2.05 1.26 2.81
C ILE A 48 -1.09 0.94 1.67
N ILE A 49 -1.27 -0.23 1.06
CA ILE A 49 -0.53 -0.62 -0.14
C ILE A 49 -1.55 -0.74 -1.26
N SER A 50 -1.40 0.07 -2.30
CA SER A 50 -2.39 0.14 -3.37
C SER A 50 -1.76 0.03 -4.74
N ASP A 51 -2.37 -0.76 -5.61
CA ASP A 51 -2.07 -0.70 -7.03
C ASP A 51 -2.50 0.66 -7.57
N VAL A 52 -1.81 1.14 -8.61
CA VAL A 52 -2.21 2.36 -9.30
C VAL A 52 -3.40 2.09 -10.22
N GLN A 53 -3.31 1.03 -11.02
CA GLN A 53 -4.30 0.74 -12.06
C GLN A 53 -5.40 -0.16 -11.51
N MET A 54 -6.54 0.45 -11.21
CA MET A 54 -7.72 -0.26 -10.70
C MET A 54 -8.97 0.35 -11.30
N PRO A 55 -10.06 -0.44 -11.40
CA PRO A 55 -11.33 0.11 -11.87
C PRO A 55 -11.91 1.12 -10.88
N GLU A 56 -12.76 1.98 -11.36
CA GLU A 56 -13.52 2.98 -10.63
C GLU A 56 -12.70 4.11 -10.05
N MET A 57 -11.81 3.81 -9.08
CA MET A 57 -10.93 4.82 -8.50
C MET A 57 -9.52 4.23 -8.49
N ASP A 58 -8.58 4.88 -9.18
CA ASP A 58 -7.21 4.39 -9.24
C ASP A 58 -6.44 4.73 -7.97
N GLY A 59 -5.20 4.22 -7.88
CA GLY A 59 -4.38 4.40 -6.68
C GLY A 59 -4.00 5.86 -6.42
N PHE A 60 -3.80 6.65 -7.46
CA PHE A 60 -3.49 8.07 -7.29
C PHE A 60 -4.67 8.80 -6.65
N ALA A 61 -5.87 8.54 -7.15
CA ALA A 61 -7.07 9.17 -6.63
C ALA A 61 -7.35 8.71 -5.20
N LEU A 62 -7.11 7.43 -4.91
CA LEU A 62 -7.26 6.91 -3.56
C LEU A 62 -6.29 7.60 -2.61
N CYS A 63 -5.03 7.73 -3.01
CA CYS A 63 -4.02 8.38 -2.17
C CYS A 63 -4.42 9.83 -1.88
N ALA A 64 -4.86 10.56 -2.90
CA ALA A 64 -5.31 11.93 -2.72
C ALA A 64 -6.49 12.01 -1.74
N ALA A 65 -7.43 11.07 -1.84
CA ALA A 65 -8.59 11.02 -0.93
C ALA A 65 -8.15 10.74 0.51
N ILE A 66 -7.18 9.84 0.69
CA ILE A 66 -6.62 9.54 2.03
C ILE A 66 -5.97 10.79 2.61
N ARG A 67 -5.19 11.51 1.81
CA ARG A 67 -4.52 12.74 2.28
C ARG A 67 -5.51 13.84 2.60
N GLY A 68 -6.69 13.83 1.96
CA GLY A 68 -7.74 14.79 2.23
C GLY A 68 -8.65 14.43 3.40
N ASP A 69 -8.52 13.24 3.96
CA ASP A 69 -9.35 12.79 5.08
C ASP A 69 -8.68 13.18 6.39
N PRO A 70 -9.34 13.96 7.27
CA PRO A 70 -8.71 14.42 8.51
C PRO A 70 -8.23 13.30 9.42
N LYS A 71 -8.82 12.12 9.34
CA LYS A 71 -8.47 10.99 10.19
C LYS A 71 -7.44 10.07 9.58
N LEU A 72 -7.16 10.23 8.27
CA LEU A 72 -6.29 9.31 7.53
C LEU A 72 -5.12 10.04 6.86
N HIS A 73 -5.05 11.36 6.98
CA HIS A 73 -4.12 12.16 6.16
C HIS A 73 -2.65 11.82 6.37
N ASP A 74 -2.30 11.25 7.52
CA ASP A 74 -0.91 10.88 7.82
C ASP A 74 -0.62 9.39 7.60
N THR A 75 -1.61 8.60 7.20
CA THR A 75 -1.42 7.17 7.02
C THR A 75 -0.38 6.92 5.92
N PRO A 76 0.68 6.15 6.19
CA PRO A 76 1.63 5.79 5.15
C PRO A 76 0.92 5.11 3.97
N PHE A 77 1.29 5.51 2.76
CA PHE A 77 0.63 5.04 1.54
C PHE A 77 1.68 4.65 0.51
N MET A 78 1.65 3.39 0.09
CA MET A 78 2.58 2.87 -0.89
C MET A 78 1.85 2.55 -2.19
N LEU A 79 2.33 3.08 -3.30
CA LEU A 79 1.78 2.81 -4.62
C LEU A 79 2.61 1.76 -5.35
N LEU A 80 1.93 0.80 -5.96
CA LEU A 80 2.54 -0.23 -6.79
C LEU A 80 2.03 -0.09 -8.21
N THR A 81 2.94 -0.12 -9.20
CA THR A 81 2.53 0.07 -10.59
C THR A 81 3.51 -0.56 -11.57
N SER A 82 3.00 -0.98 -12.72
CA SER A 82 3.84 -1.36 -13.86
C SER A 82 4.25 -0.14 -14.69
N LEU A 83 3.69 1.04 -14.40
CA LEU A 83 4.08 2.28 -15.10
C LEU A 83 5.44 2.74 -14.60
N LYS A 84 6.36 2.94 -15.52
CA LYS A 84 7.76 3.28 -15.17
C LYS A 84 8.18 4.67 -15.65
N ASP A 85 7.25 5.45 -16.16
CA ASP A 85 7.54 6.78 -16.67
C ASP A 85 7.67 7.80 -15.54
N ASP A 86 8.39 8.88 -15.85
CA ASP A 86 8.63 9.94 -14.88
C ASP A 86 7.34 10.66 -14.47
N ALA A 87 6.40 10.79 -15.40
CA ALA A 87 5.12 11.45 -15.13
C ALA A 87 4.35 10.72 -14.02
N SER A 88 4.35 9.39 -14.04
CA SER A 88 3.68 8.60 -13.01
C SER A 88 4.35 8.76 -11.64
N ARG A 89 5.69 8.78 -11.61
CA ARG A 89 6.43 9.00 -10.37
C ARG A 89 6.14 10.38 -9.80
N GLN A 90 6.11 11.41 -10.66
CA GLN A 90 5.78 12.77 -10.24
C GLN A 90 4.38 12.83 -9.67
N LYS A 91 3.42 12.17 -10.33
CA LYS A 91 2.05 12.15 -9.86
C LYS A 91 1.95 11.48 -8.50
N GLY A 92 2.69 10.39 -8.29
CA GLY A 92 2.74 9.73 -6.98
C GLY A 92 3.20 10.68 -5.88
N LYS A 93 4.23 11.47 -6.15
CA LYS A 93 4.72 12.46 -5.20
C LYS A 93 3.68 13.55 -4.94
N LEU A 94 3.04 14.03 -6.00
CA LEU A 94 2.06 15.11 -5.89
C LEU A 94 0.85 14.71 -5.05
N VAL A 95 0.41 13.45 -5.13
CA VAL A 95 -0.72 13.00 -4.32
C VAL A 95 -0.31 12.61 -2.91
N GLY A 96 0.99 12.63 -2.60
CA GLY A 96 1.49 12.43 -1.25
C GLY A 96 1.80 10.98 -0.90
N ALA A 97 2.15 10.16 -1.89
CA ALA A 97 2.55 8.77 -1.62
C ALA A 97 3.83 8.73 -0.81
N SER A 98 3.88 7.83 0.17
CA SER A 98 5.06 7.64 1.02
C SER A 98 6.13 6.81 0.30
N ALA A 99 5.72 5.92 -0.59
CA ALA A 99 6.62 5.07 -1.36
C ALA A 99 5.98 4.73 -2.69
N PHE A 100 6.81 4.39 -3.67
CA PHE A 100 6.38 4.09 -5.04
C PHE A 100 7.26 2.95 -5.55
N LEU A 101 6.68 1.78 -5.75
CA LEU A 101 7.42 0.62 -6.24
C LEU A 101 6.89 0.16 -7.57
N ASN A 102 7.80 -0.31 -8.43
CA ASN A 102 7.43 -0.84 -9.74
C ASN A 102 7.18 -2.35 -9.67
N LYS A 103 6.23 -2.81 -10.46
CA LYS A 103 5.98 -4.25 -10.66
C LYS A 103 6.91 -4.78 -11.74
N PRO A 104 7.36 -6.02 -11.63
CA PRO A 104 7.08 -6.96 -10.55
C PRO A 104 7.79 -6.55 -9.27
N VAL A 105 7.09 -6.68 -8.15
CA VAL A 105 7.59 -6.19 -6.86
C VAL A 105 8.64 -7.14 -6.32
N SER A 106 9.81 -6.59 -5.97
CA SER A 106 10.84 -7.35 -5.27
C SER A 106 10.42 -7.57 -3.83
N VAL A 107 10.51 -8.81 -3.35
CA VAL A 107 10.21 -9.12 -1.96
C VAL A 107 11.07 -8.29 -1.02
N ASP A 108 12.37 -8.22 -1.31
CA ASP A 108 13.31 -7.50 -0.46
C ASP A 108 13.00 -6.01 -0.42
N GLU A 109 12.70 -5.41 -1.58
CA GLU A 109 12.38 -3.99 -1.64
C GLU A 109 11.07 -3.69 -0.93
N LEU A 110 10.05 -4.53 -1.13
CA LEU A 110 8.77 -4.37 -0.46
C LEU A 110 8.93 -4.45 1.05
N ARG A 111 9.63 -5.48 1.54
CA ARG A 111 9.85 -5.65 2.97
C ARG A 111 10.61 -4.46 3.56
N GLU A 112 11.62 -3.97 2.85
CA GLU A 112 12.41 -2.85 3.34
C GLU A 112 11.56 -1.58 3.44
N ARG A 113 10.73 -1.30 2.43
CA ARG A 113 9.86 -0.12 2.48
C ARG A 113 8.84 -0.23 3.60
N VAL A 114 8.22 -1.41 3.76
CA VAL A 114 7.24 -1.62 4.83
C VAL A 114 7.91 -1.50 6.19
N ARG A 115 9.09 -2.08 6.33
CA ARG A 115 9.86 -2.00 7.58
C ARG A 115 10.09 -0.53 7.96
N GLU A 116 10.52 0.28 7.01
CA GLU A 116 10.79 1.69 7.25
C GLU A 116 9.52 2.45 7.62
N LEU A 117 8.45 2.24 6.86
CA LEU A 117 7.21 2.99 7.06
C LEU A 117 6.52 2.64 8.37
N LEU A 118 6.60 1.38 8.80
CA LEU A 118 5.99 0.93 10.04
C LEU A 118 6.97 0.88 11.20
N ARG A 119 8.23 1.23 10.96
CA ARG A 119 9.30 1.21 11.97
C ARG A 119 9.43 -0.17 12.62
N LEU A 120 9.45 -1.19 11.78
CA LEU A 120 9.59 -2.58 12.23
C LEU A 120 11.07 -2.95 12.37
N PRO A 121 11.38 -4.05 13.10
CA PRO A 121 12.77 -4.50 13.20
C PRO A 121 13.29 -4.91 11.82
N ALA A 122 14.62 -4.85 11.65
CA ALA A 122 15.25 -5.16 10.37
C ALA A 122 14.94 -6.60 9.92
N LYS A 123 14.73 -7.50 10.86
CA LYS A 123 14.27 -8.86 10.58
C LYS A 123 12.93 -9.07 11.26
N SER A 124 12.07 -9.87 10.64
CA SER A 124 10.80 -10.21 11.27
C SER A 124 11.05 -11.01 12.55
N PRO A 125 10.11 -10.99 13.51
CA PRO A 125 10.27 -11.74 14.75
C PRO A 125 10.50 -13.23 14.54
N THR A 126 9.99 -13.80 13.46
CA THR A 126 10.16 -15.21 13.14
C THR A 126 11.24 -15.46 12.09
N GLY A 127 11.82 -14.39 11.54
CA GLY A 127 12.85 -14.47 10.53
C GLY A 127 14.22 -14.64 11.16
N ARG A 128 15.10 -15.08 10.36
CA ARG A 128 16.41 -15.33 10.90
C ARG A 128 17.42 -14.82 10.03
#